data_bda36c8dd8c098cb36360d75b7867fcd
#
_entry.id   bda36c8dd8c098cb36360d75b7867fcd
#
_cell.length_a   1.000
_cell.length_b   1.000
_cell.length_c   1.000
_cell.angle_alpha   90.00
_cell.angle_beta   90.00
_cell.angle_gamma   90.00
#
_symmetry.space_group_name_H-M   'P 1'
#
loop_
_entity.id
_entity.type
_entity.pdbx_description
1 polymer ?
#
loop_
_entity_poly.entity_id
_entity_poly.type
_entity_poly.pdbx_seq_one_letter_code
_entity_poly.pdbx_strand_id
1 'polypeptide(L)'
;MNPNNISDFKNLSELQSNGSDIVYKSTKINLENNSYESSIHKLSKNKWTDLKKSTNWNFSIPKYSKNNKLISFVKTPKSSEILDSLEKKKNSSKTYLVVKNGNSEKVIFDTEDSIVNYVWSENSKFVYVITKEWSDEFKKIENKTDQPTVINKLPFRFDTTGVIYNKRFHIYK
;
A
#
# COMPACT_ATOMS: atom_id res chain seq x y z
N MET A 1 -21.04 24.41 -4.60
CA MET A 1 -20.61 22.99 -4.75
C MET A 1 -21.74 22.11 -4.24
N ASN A 2 -22.21 21.15 -5.02
CA ASN A 2 -23.26 20.25 -4.56
C ASN A 2 -22.61 19.18 -3.67
N PRO A 3 -23.01 18.99 -2.41
CA PRO A 3 -22.44 17.99 -1.51
C PRO A 3 -22.58 16.55 -2.03
N ASN A 4 -23.50 16.30 -2.95
CA ASN A 4 -23.68 14.98 -3.56
C ASN A 4 -22.55 14.60 -4.55
N ASN A 5 -21.68 15.52 -4.93
CA ASN A 5 -20.60 15.29 -5.89
C ASN A 5 -19.25 14.99 -5.20
N ILE A 6 -19.24 14.73 -3.91
CA ILE A 6 -17.99 14.45 -3.17
C ILE A 6 -17.27 13.19 -3.69
N SER A 7 -18.02 12.22 -4.23
CA SER A 7 -17.47 11.01 -4.86
C SER A 7 -16.74 11.27 -6.17
N ASP A 8 -16.93 12.43 -6.80
CA ASP A 8 -16.29 12.79 -8.07
C ASP A 8 -14.86 13.32 -7.85
N PHE A 9 -14.53 13.71 -6.61
CA PHE A 9 -13.21 14.18 -6.28
C PHE A 9 -12.21 13.01 -6.23
N LYS A 10 -11.10 13.19 -6.94
CA LYS A 10 -9.95 12.29 -6.91
C LYS A 10 -8.78 13.02 -6.29
N ASN A 11 -8.20 12.43 -5.25
CA ASN A 11 -6.93 12.89 -4.71
C ASN A 11 -5.79 12.23 -5.49
N LEU A 12 -4.90 13.04 -6.04
CA LEU A 12 -3.70 12.58 -6.75
C LEU A 12 -2.51 12.68 -5.81
N SER A 13 -1.75 11.61 -5.69
CA SER A 13 -0.61 11.52 -4.78
C SER A 13 0.46 10.54 -5.29
N GLU A 14 1.57 10.45 -4.58
CA GLU A 14 2.65 9.49 -4.86
C GLU A 14 3.12 9.54 -6.32
N LEU A 15 3.34 10.75 -6.82
CA LEU A 15 3.73 11.00 -8.21
C LEU A 15 5.22 10.71 -8.40
N GLN A 16 5.55 9.98 -9.46
CA GLN A 16 6.93 9.75 -9.92
C GLN A 16 7.06 9.91 -11.43
N SER A 17 8.16 10.52 -11.86
CA SER A 17 8.52 10.66 -13.27
C SER A 17 9.81 9.90 -13.58
N ASN A 18 9.89 9.38 -14.80
CA ASN A 18 11.13 8.85 -15.38
C ASN A 18 11.75 9.78 -16.45
N GLY A 19 11.26 11.03 -16.50
CA GLY A 19 11.65 12.01 -17.51
C GLY A 19 10.71 12.09 -18.72
N SER A 20 10.12 10.97 -19.14
CA SER A 20 9.21 10.90 -20.29
C SER A 20 7.76 10.63 -19.88
N ASP A 21 7.60 9.80 -18.88
CA ASP A 21 6.31 9.34 -18.38
C ASP A 21 6.15 9.66 -16.89
N ILE A 22 4.91 9.77 -16.44
CA ILE A 22 4.58 9.98 -15.04
C ILE A 22 3.69 8.83 -14.59
N VAL A 23 3.99 8.23 -13.44
CA VAL A 23 3.09 7.34 -12.71
C VAL A 23 2.62 8.01 -11.43
N TYR A 24 1.38 7.78 -11.06
CA TYR A 24 0.80 8.37 -9.85
C TYR A 24 -0.32 7.50 -9.31
N LYS A 25 -0.62 7.69 -8.02
CA LYS A 25 -1.78 7.13 -7.37
C LYS A 25 -2.95 8.12 -7.43
N SER A 26 -4.13 7.64 -7.76
CA SER A 26 -5.38 8.36 -7.50
C SER A 26 -6.19 7.64 -6.44
N THR A 27 -6.80 8.40 -5.55
CA THR A 27 -7.71 7.88 -4.53
C THR A 27 -9.05 8.58 -4.69
N LYS A 28 -10.13 7.80 -4.73
CA LYS A 28 -11.51 8.29 -4.72
C LYS A 28 -12.27 7.71 -3.53
N ILE A 29 -13.33 8.40 -3.12
CA ILE A 29 -14.26 7.92 -2.12
C ILE A 29 -15.32 7.05 -2.83
N ASN A 30 -15.57 5.87 -2.28
CA ASN A 30 -16.71 5.04 -2.63
C ASN A 30 -17.75 5.17 -1.52
N LEU A 31 -18.82 5.92 -1.77
CA LEU A 31 -19.88 6.18 -0.79
C LEU A 31 -20.72 4.94 -0.49
N GLU A 32 -20.92 4.07 -1.47
CA GLU A 32 -21.72 2.84 -1.29
C GLU A 32 -21.10 1.90 -0.27
N ASN A 33 -19.80 1.77 -0.30
CA ASN A 33 -19.05 0.87 0.58
C ASN A 33 -18.34 1.60 1.72
N ASN A 34 -18.57 2.91 1.90
CA ASN A 34 -17.87 3.76 2.88
C ASN A 34 -16.36 3.50 2.91
N SER A 35 -15.73 3.49 1.75
CA SER A 35 -14.33 3.09 1.59
C SER A 35 -13.57 4.00 0.63
N TYR A 36 -12.23 3.92 0.69
CA TYR A 36 -11.34 4.56 -0.27
C TYR A 36 -10.89 3.55 -1.32
N GLU A 37 -10.93 3.94 -2.59
CA GLU A 37 -10.41 3.17 -3.71
C GLU A 37 -9.18 3.83 -4.28
N SER A 38 -8.06 3.11 -4.27
CA SER A 38 -6.79 3.58 -4.82
C SER A 38 -6.46 2.85 -6.11
N SER A 39 -6.06 3.61 -7.12
CA SER A 39 -5.67 3.10 -8.44
C SER A 39 -4.34 3.72 -8.86
N ILE A 40 -3.61 3.05 -9.75
CA ILE A 40 -2.38 3.58 -10.33
C ILE A 40 -2.61 3.88 -11.80
N HIS A 41 -2.16 5.04 -12.19
CA HIS A 41 -2.27 5.57 -13.54
C HIS A 41 -0.89 5.93 -14.09
N LYS A 42 -0.81 5.95 -15.41
CA LYS A 42 0.35 6.40 -16.15
C LYS A 42 -0.07 7.50 -17.12
N LEU A 43 0.67 8.59 -17.16
CA LEU A 43 0.61 9.60 -18.21
C LEU A 43 1.84 9.45 -19.11
N SER A 44 1.61 9.23 -20.39
CA SER A 44 2.64 9.13 -21.42
C SER A 44 2.19 9.88 -22.65
N LYS A 45 3.01 10.80 -23.16
CA LYS A 45 2.69 11.61 -24.36
C LYS A 45 1.27 12.19 -24.36
N ASN A 46 0.88 12.81 -23.24
CA ASN A 46 -0.46 13.38 -23.02
C ASN A 46 -1.63 12.37 -23.04
N LYS A 47 -1.34 11.06 -22.98
CA LYS A 47 -2.35 10.01 -22.90
C LYS A 47 -2.33 9.38 -21.52
N TRP A 48 -3.49 9.39 -20.86
CA TRP A 48 -3.72 8.73 -19.58
C TRP A 48 -4.08 7.26 -19.80
N THR A 49 -3.49 6.41 -19.02
CA THR A 49 -3.80 4.96 -18.99
C THR A 49 -3.91 4.45 -17.57
N ASP A 50 -4.90 3.61 -17.32
CA ASP A 50 -5.03 2.89 -16.06
C ASP A 50 -4.03 1.76 -16.03
N LEU A 51 -3.01 1.85 -15.18
CA LEU A 51 -2.06 0.75 -14.98
C LEU A 51 -2.66 -0.31 -14.08
N LYS A 52 -3.33 0.11 -13.00
CA LYS A 52 -3.96 -0.75 -12.01
C LYS A 52 -5.21 -0.14 -11.43
N LYS A 53 -6.29 -0.89 -11.49
CA LYS A 53 -7.57 -0.61 -10.85
C LYS A 53 -8.21 -1.93 -10.44
N SER A 54 -8.81 -1.99 -9.27
CA SER A 54 -9.50 -3.18 -8.78
C SER A 54 -10.57 -2.82 -7.77
N THR A 55 -11.62 -3.62 -7.72
CA THR A 55 -12.65 -3.53 -6.70
C THR A 55 -12.20 -4.11 -5.36
N ASN A 56 -11.30 -5.09 -5.37
CA ASN A 56 -10.87 -5.84 -4.17
C ASN A 56 -9.51 -5.41 -3.62
N TRP A 57 -8.74 -4.62 -4.38
CA TRP A 57 -7.38 -4.25 -4.03
C TRP A 57 -7.18 -2.75 -4.09
N ASN A 58 -6.41 -2.24 -3.12
CA ASN A 58 -5.84 -0.91 -3.14
C ASN A 58 -4.40 -0.97 -3.65
N PHE A 59 -4.00 0.06 -4.37
CA PHE A 59 -2.65 0.20 -4.92
C PHE A 59 -2.00 1.48 -4.44
N SER A 60 -0.71 1.43 -4.12
CA SER A 60 0.04 2.57 -3.60
C SER A 60 1.52 2.50 -3.98
N ILE A 61 2.22 3.59 -3.72
CA ILE A 61 3.66 3.75 -3.85
C ILE A 61 4.15 3.30 -5.23
N PRO A 62 3.61 3.81 -6.35
CA PRO A 62 4.13 3.49 -7.67
C PRO A 62 5.54 4.06 -7.84
N LYS A 63 6.49 3.25 -8.33
CA LYS A 63 7.86 3.68 -8.61
C LYS A 63 8.40 3.09 -9.89
N TYR A 64 9.22 3.87 -10.59
CA TYR A 64 10.08 3.35 -11.64
C TYR A 64 11.35 2.72 -11.04
N SER A 65 11.84 1.65 -11.67
CA SER A 65 13.20 1.20 -11.45
C SER A 65 14.20 2.26 -11.94
N LYS A 66 15.44 2.24 -11.44
CA LYS A 66 16.45 3.23 -11.79
C LYS A 66 16.79 3.25 -13.29
N ASN A 67 16.69 2.11 -13.97
CA ASN A 67 16.85 1.99 -15.41
C ASN A 67 15.57 2.29 -16.22
N ASN A 68 14.50 2.72 -15.57
CA ASN A 68 13.19 3.10 -16.15
C ASN A 68 12.45 1.99 -16.94
N LYS A 69 12.90 0.73 -16.83
CA LYS A 69 12.30 -0.40 -17.58
C LYS A 69 11.13 -1.05 -16.85
N LEU A 70 11.11 -0.94 -15.52
CA LEU A 70 10.14 -1.60 -14.66
C LEU A 70 9.32 -0.58 -13.89
N ILE A 71 8.08 -0.91 -13.63
CA ILE A 71 7.22 -0.17 -12.69
C ILE A 71 6.91 -1.11 -11.53
N SER A 72 7.03 -0.62 -10.32
CA SER A 72 6.68 -1.35 -9.11
C SER A 72 5.60 -0.61 -8.33
N PHE A 73 4.84 -1.33 -7.54
CA PHE A 73 3.79 -0.77 -6.69
C PHE A 73 3.44 -1.73 -5.55
N VAL A 74 2.86 -1.18 -4.49
CA VAL A 74 2.32 -1.96 -3.39
C VAL A 74 0.86 -2.27 -3.67
N LYS A 75 0.46 -3.51 -3.40
CA LYS A 75 -0.91 -4.02 -3.52
C LYS A 75 -1.37 -4.50 -2.14
N THR A 76 -2.45 -3.91 -1.62
CA THR A 76 -3.07 -4.25 -0.33
C THR A 76 -4.53 -4.66 -0.52
N PRO A 77 -5.04 -5.65 0.20
CA PRO A 77 -6.47 -5.97 0.15
C PRO A 77 -7.29 -4.80 0.71
N LYS A 78 -8.46 -4.57 0.16
CA LYS A 78 -9.49 -3.76 0.79
C LYS A 78 -10.02 -4.52 2.01
N SER A 79 -10.60 -3.82 2.99
CA SER A 79 -10.97 -4.36 4.31
C SER A 79 -11.57 -5.78 4.30
N SER A 80 -11.40 -6.49 5.40
CA SER A 80 -11.75 -7.90 5.61
C SER A 80 -13.19 -8.29 5.27
N GLU A 81 -14.16 -7.39 5.40
CA GLU A 81 -15.58 -7.68 5.16
C GLU A 81 -15.92 -8.04 3.71
N ILE A 82 -15.21 -7.45 2.74
CA ILE A 82 -15.37 -7.81 1.31
C ILE A 82 -14.62 -9.09 0.97
N LEU A 83 -13.55 -9.39 1.70
CA LEU A 83 -12.73 -10.59 1.50
C LEU A 83 -13.35 -11.84 2.10
N ASP A 84 -14.11 -11.73 3.17
CA ASP A 84 -14.81 -12.86 3.80
C ASP A 84 -15.86 -13.49 2.90
N SER A 85 -16.41 -12.75 1.93
CA SER A 85 -17.38 -13.27 0.98
C SER A 85 -16.76 -13.98 -0.23
N LEU A 86 -15.50 -13.69 -0.57
CA LEU A 86 -14.87 -14.18 -1.81
C LEU A 86 -13.71 -15.14 -1.59
N GLU A 87 -12.97 -15.05 -0.49
CA GLU A 87 -11.79 -15.89 -0.23
C GLU A 87 -11.59 -16.19 1.27
N LYS A 88 -12.29 -17.14 1.82
CA LYS A 88 -11.93 -17.79 3.09
C LYS A 88 -10.63 -18.61 2.99
N LYS A 89 -9.77 -18.31 2.03
CA LYS A 89 -8.49 -18.98 1.80
C LYS A 89 -7.31 -18.10 2.21
N LYS A 90 -6.63 -18.56 3.19
CA LYS A 90 -5.25 -18.41 3.72
C LYS A 90 -4.32 -17.22 3.32
N ASN A 91 -4.65 -16.36 2.34
CA ASN A 91 -3.77 -15.30 1.83
C ASN A 91 -4.41 -13.90 1.78
N SER A 92 -5.54 -13.69 2.43
CA SER A 92 -6.36 -12.47 2.25
C SER A 92 -5.86 -11.21 2.99
N SER A 93 -4.95 -11.36 3.94
CA SER A 93 -4.45 -10.23 4.76
C SER A 93 -3.09 -9.68 4.32
N LYS A 94 -2.44 -10.30 3.35
CA LYS A 94 -1.07 -9.93 2.97
C LYS A 94 -0.99 -8.69 2.10
N THR A 95 0.04 -7.89 2.34
CA THR A 95 0.49 -6.79 1.49
C THR A 95 1.58 -7.31 0.56
N TYR A 96 1.52 -6.94 -0.71
CA TYR A 96 2.44 -7.41 -1.75
C TYR A 96 3.18 -6.26 -2.40
N LEU A 97 4.47 -6.43 -2.63
CA LEU A 97 5.23 -5.60 -3.56
C LEU A 97 5.28 -6.30 -4.92
N VAL A 98 4.74 -5.63 -5.92
CA VAL A 98 4.59 -6.15 -7.27
C VAL A 98 5.48 -5.37 -8.22
N VAL A 99 6.15 -6.07 -9.13
CA VAL A 99 6.90 -5.49 -10.24
C VAL A 99 6.20 -5.84 -11.56
N LYS A 100 6.00 -4.81 -12.38
CA LYS A 100 5.38 -4.89 -13.69
C LYS A 100 6.44 -4.62 -14.78
N ASN A 101 6.52 -5.56 -15.73
CA ASN A 101 7.32 -5.43 -16.95
C ASN A 101 6.40 -5.62 -18.15
N GLY A 102 6.08 -4.53 -18.86
CA GLY A 102 5.08 -4.56 -19.91
C GLY A 102 3.73 -5.07 -19.38
N ASN A 103 3.26 -6.21 -19.88
CA ASN A 103 2.00 -6.86 -19.44
C ASN A 103 2.21 -7.87 -18.32
N SER A 104 3.43 -8.30 -18.05
CA SER A 104 3.73 -9.29 -17.01
C SER A 104 3.87 -8.64 -15.64
N GLU A 105 3.40 -9.33 -14.62
CA GLU A 105 3.49 -8.92 -13.21
C GLU A 105 4.07 -10.05 -12.37
N LYS A 106 4.94 -9.68 -11.44
CA LYS A 106 5.55 -10.60 -10.50
C LYS A 106 5.50 -10.01 -9.10
N VAL A 107 5.02 -10.79 -8.14
CA VAL A 107 5.20 -10.49 -6.71
C VAL A 107 6.65 -10.79 -6.37
N ILE A 108 7.34 -9.82 -5.79
CA ILE A 108 8.75 -9.95 -5.37
C ILE A 108 8.91 -9.95 -3.86
N PHE A 109 7.93 -9.49 -3.13
CA PHE A 109 7.89 -9.50 -1.67
C PHE A 109 6.46 -9.53 -1.17
N ASP A 110 6.20 -10.23 -0.05
CA ASP A 110 4.91 -10.23 0.64
C ASP A 110 5.10 -10.21 2.16
N THR A 111 4.14 -9.62 2.85
CA THR A 111 4.13 -9.53 4.31
C THR A 111 2.69 -9.43 4.83
N GLU A 112 2.45 -9.92 6.04
CA GLU A 112 1.19 -9.70 6.77
C GLU A 112 1.10 -8.30 7.38
N ASP A 113 2.24 -7.62 7.46
CA ASP A 113 2.38 -6.27 7.98
C ASP A 113 2.30 -5.22 6.85
N SER A 114 2.52 -3.95 7.18
CA SER A 114 2.45 -2.85 6.22
C SER A 114 3.79 -2.61 5.55
N ILE A 115 3.81 -2.51 4.24
CA ILE A 115 4.93 -1.93 3.49
C ILE A 115 4.80 -0.42 3.56
N VAL A 116 5.74 0.24 4.24
CA VAL A 116 5.76 1.70 4.43
C VAL A 116 6.37 2.40 3.24
N ASN A 117 7.44 1.84 2.72
CA ASN A 117 8.16 2.37 1.57
C ASN A 117 9.09 1.29 0.98
N TYR A 118 9.62 1.55 -0.20
CA TYR A 118 10.69 0.75 -0.79
C TYR A 118 11.55 1.58 -1.72
N VAL A 119 12.77 1.15 -1.98
CA VAL A 119 13.74 1.85 -2.83
C VAL A 119 14.42 0.87 -3.75
N TRP A 120 14.52 1.19 -5.03
CA TRP A 120 15.31 0.46 -6.00
C TRP A 120 16.80 0.73 -5.80
N SER A 121 17.63 -0.32 -5.90
CA SER A 121 19.08 -0.17 -6.01
C SER A 121 19.46 0.56 -7.32
N GLU A 122 20.63 1.22 -7.33
CA GLU A 122 21.09 1.97 -8.51
C GLU A 122 21.18 1.11 -9.78
N ASN A 123 21.58 -0.13 -9.64
CA ASN A 123 21.66 -1.08 -10.77
C ASN A 123 20.33 -1.76 -11.12
N SER A 124 19.23 -1.40 -10.45
CA SER A 124 17.87 -1.97 -10.63
C SER A 124 17.77 -3.49 -10.44
N LYS A 125 18.75 -4.11 -9.75
CA LYS A 125 18.75 -5.55 -9.50
C LYS A 125 18.05 -5.93 -8.19
N PHE A 126 18.00 -5.02 -7.23
CA PHE A 126 17.46 -5.24 -5.89
C PHE A 126 16.46 -4.15 -5.52
N VAL A 127 15.59 -4.49 -4.59
CA VAL A 127 14.67 -3.57 -3.94
C VAL A 127 14.85 -3.70 -2.43
N TYR A 128 15.05 -2.59 -1.75
CA TYR A 128 15.04 -2.53 -0.30
C TYR A 128 13.65 -2.13 0.16
N VAL A 129 13.01 -2.97 0.96
CA VAL A 129 11.63 -2.82 1.42
C VAL A 129 11.64 -2.43 2.89
N ILE A 130 10.92 -1.38 3.25
CA ILE A 130 10.73 -0.95 4.63
C ILE A 130 9.34 -1.37 5.07
N THR A 131 9.26 -2.23 6.05
CA THR A 131 8.00 -2.66 6.68
C THR A 131 7.83 -2.01 8.04
N LYS A 132 6.58 -1.96 8.50
CA LYS A 132 6.24 -1.59 9.87
C LYS A 132 5.52 -2.77 10.49
N GLU A 133 6.23 -3.50 11.33
CA GLU A 133 5.80 -4.78 11.89
C GLU A 133 5.43 -4.63 13.37
N TRP A 134 4.47 -5.43 13.81
CA TRP A 134 4.20 -5.60 15.23
C TRP A 134 5.35 -6.34 15.91
N SER A 135 5.65 -5.99 17.16
CA SER A 135 6.63 -6.74 17.96
C SER A 135 6.16 -8.20 18.14
N ASP A 136 7.12 -9.12 18.28
CA ASP A 136 6.82 -10.54 18.46
C ASP A 136 5.97 -10.82 19.72
N GLU A 137 6.16 -10.01 20.75
CA GLU A 137 5.36 -10.06 21.97
C GLU A 137 3.89 -9.69 21.66
N PHE A 138 3.67 -8.66 20.86
CA PHE A 138 2.32 -8.21 20.49
C PHE A 138 1.64 -9.15 19.48
N LYS A 139 2.40 -9.81 18.61
CA LYS A 139 1.86 -10.81 17.66
C LYS A 139 1.28 -12.04 18.38
N LYS A 140 1.79 -12.37 19.57
CA LYS A 140 1.34 -13.52 20.37
C LYS A 140 0.05 -13.27 21.16
N ILE A 141 -0.44 -12.03 21.18
CA ILE A 141 -1.65 -11.67 21.93
C ILE A 141 -2.89 -12.02 21.10
N GLU A 142 -3.70 -12.95 21.58
CA GLU A 142 -4.92 -13.39 20.87
C GLU A 142 -6.00 -12.31 20.83
N ASN A 143 -6.22 -11.58 21.94
CA ASN A 143 -7.22 -10.49 22.03
C ASN A 143 -6.54 -9.15 22.24
N LYS A 144 -6.13 -8.51 21.14
CA LYS A 144 -5.36 -7.25 21.15
C LYS A 144 -6.14 -6.04 21.71
N THR A 145 -7.47 -6.11 21.76
CA THR A 145 -8.35 -5.03 22.24
C THR A 145 -8.56 -5.06 23.74
N ASP A 146 -8.42 -6.21 24.40
CA ASP A 146 -8.83 -6.42 25.78
C ASP A 146 -7.66 -6.39 26.78
N GLN A 147 -6.43 -6.25 26.30
CA GLN A 147 -5.27 -6.24 27.19
C GLN A 147 -4.96 -4.83 27.70
N PRO A 148 -4.73 -4.69 29.02
CA PRO A 148 -4.20 -3.46 29.57
C PRO A 148 -2.84 -3.16 28.97
N THR A 149 -2.67 -1.93 28.49
CA THR A 149 -1.41 -1.47 27.92
C THR A 149 -0.39 -1.26 29.05
N VAL A 150 0.56 -2.17 29.20
CA VAL A 150 1.68 -1.99 30.13
C VAL A 150 2.71 -1.07 29.48
N ILE A 151 2.83 0.15 30.00
CA ILE A 151 3.76 1.17 29.52
C ILE A 151 5.03 1.08 30.37
N ASN A 152 6.02 0.34 29.88
CA ASN A 152 7.35 0.24 30.48
C ASN A 152 8.42 1.07 29.76
N LYS A 153 8.05 1.80 28.72
CA LYS A 153 8.89 2.78 27.98
C LYS A 153 8.06 4.02 27.69
N LEU A 154 8.70 5.19 27.50
CA LEU A 154 7.99 6.41 27.14
C LEU A 154 7.20 6.18 25.83
N PRO A 155 5.86 6.17 25.87
CA PRO A 155 5.07 6.00 24.65
C PRO A 155 4.96 7.33 23.94
N PHE A 156 5.34 7.38 22.67
CA PHE A 156 4.95 8.47 21.80
C PHE A 156 3.58 8.15 21.22
N ARG A 157 2.59 8.97 21.51
CA ARG A 157 1.28 8.92 20.87
C ARG A 157 1.22 9.99 19.78
N PHE A 158 0.95 9.56 18.55
CA PHE A 158 0.59 10.47 17.46
C PHE A 158 -0.91 10.39 17.23
N ASP A 159 -1.56 11.52 16.97
CA ASP A 159 -3.02 11.65 16.86
C ASP A 159 -3.65 10.69 15.84
N THR A 160 -2.93 10.37 14.76
CA THR A 160 -3.44 9.46 13.72
C THR A 160 -2.92 8.03 13.83
N THR A 161 -1.84 7.79 14.58
CA THR A 161 -1.15 6.47 14.62
C THR A 161 -1.31 5.74 15.94
N GLY A 162 -1.85 6.41 16.97
CA GLY A 162 -1.95 5.86 18.32
C GLY A 162 -0.58 5.63 18.97
N VAL A 163 -0.53 4.67 19.88
CA VAL A 163 0.70 4.33 20.64
C VAL A 163 1.59 3.44 19.77
N ILE A 164 2.84 3.86 19.50
CA ILE A 164 3.72 3.25 18.49
C ILE A 164 4.76 2.28 19.04
N TYR A 165 4.87 2.09 20.35
CA TYR A 165 5.95 1.29 20.95
C TYR A 165 5.89 -0.22 20.61
N ASN A 166 4.74 -0.71 20.13
CA ASN A 166 4.56 -2.11 19.73
C ASN A 166 4.91 -2.39 18.27
N LYS A 167 5.33 -1.37 17.52
CA LYS A 167 5.69 -1.52 16.10
C LYS A 167 7.14 -1.14 15.88
N ARG A 168 7.81 -1.92 15.02
CA ARG A 168 9.20 -1.70 14.62
C ARG A 168 9.31 -1.60 13.10
N PHE A 169 10.30 -0.86 12.63
CA PHE A 169 10.65 -0.83 11.23
C PHE A 169 11.72 -1.87 10.92
N HIS A 170 11.51 -2.63 9.86
CA HIS A 170 12.46 -3.59 9.33
C HIS A 170 12.80 -3.27 7.90
N ILE A 171 14.02 -3.60 7.47
CA ILE A 171 14.49 -3.43 6.10
C ILE A 171 14.82 -4.80 5.54
N TYR A 172 14.20 -5.15 4.43
CA TYR A 172 14.43 -6.36 3.66
C TYR A 172 15.08 -6.04 2.31
N LYS A 173 15.85 -7.00 1.77
CA LYS A 173 16.49 -6.90 0.46
C LYS A 173 15.96 -7.99 -0.45
#